data_fe635349a3de0fccab7f46f1fe9f1d5d
#
_entry.id   fe635349a3de0fccab7f46f1fe9f1d5d
#
_cell.length_a   1.000
_cell.length_b   1.000
_cell.length_c   1.000
_cell.angle_alpha   90.00
_cell.angle_beta   90.00
_cell.angle_gamma   90.00
#
_symmetry.space_group_name_H-M   'P 1'
#
loop_
_entity.id
_entity.type
_entity.pdbx_description
1 polymer ?
#
loop_
_entity_poly.entity_id
_entity_poly.type
_entity_poly.pdbx_seq_one_letter_code
_entity_poly.pdbx_strand_id
1 'polypeptide(L)'
;NGIGDALYIQGHGSPGIYARAFLEGRLTREQLANFRQEAFADGLSSYPHPRLMADFWEYPTVSMGLGPLGAVMHARFWKYLHNRGLADTSESTVFAFLGDGEMDEPESIAAIAVAGREKLDNLITIVNCNLQRLDGPVRGNAKIVQELEGLYRGAGWEVFKVLWDSNWDRLFAQDRDGLLLTRLEEITDGDFQRMSTLELAEFRNELFAGNPKLVEM
;
A
#
# COMPACT_ATOMS: atom_id res chain seq x y z
N ASN A 1 -24.46 17.31 -10.05
CA ASN A 1 -23.10 17.12 -9.54
C ASN A 1 -23.15 15.94 -8.60
N GLY A 2 -22.54 14.81 -8.97
CA GLY A 2 -22.43 13.63 -8.13
C GLY A 2 -21.51 13.87 -6.94
N ILE A 3 -21.48 12.91 -6.02
CA ILE A 3 -20.50 12.86 -4.92
C ILE A 3 -19.14 12.48 -5.54
N GLY A 4 -18.07 13.19 -5.16
CA GLY A 4 -16.72 12.89 -5.63
C GLY A 4 -16.14 11.58 -5.04
N ASP A 5 -14.95 11.21 -5.48
CA ASP A 5 -14.23 10.04 -4.95
C ASP A 5 -13.80 10.23 -3.50
N ALA A 6 -13.64 9.13 -2.77
CA ALA A 6 -13.12 9.12 -1.41
C ALA A 6 -11.72 8.51 -1.35
N LEU A 7 -10.82 9.15 -0.59
CA LEU A 7 -9.43 8.70 -0.44
C LEU A 7 -9.15 8.32 1.01
N TYR A 8 -8.86 7.06 1.24
CA TYR A 8 -8.34 6.53 2.51
C TYR A 8 -6.83 6.36 2.39
N ILE A 9 -6.08 7.10 3.16
CA ILE A 9 -4.63 7.07 3.15
C ILE A 9 -4.14 6.49 4.47
N GLN A 10 -3.40 5.38 4.45
CA GLN A 10 -2.82 4.84 5.67
C GLN A 10 -1.93 5.87 6.37
N GLY A 11 -1.80 5.76 7.69
CA GLY A 11 -1.03 6.71 8.49
C GLY A 11 0.40 6.90 8.01
N HIS A 12 1.10 5.83 7.67
CA HIS A 12 2.48 5.88 7.16
C HIS A 12 2.60 6.48 5.74
N GLY A 13 1.51 6.58 4.98
CA GLY A 13 1.46 7.23 3.67
C GLY A 13 1.28 8.76 3.74
N SER A 14 0.90 9.31 4.89
CA SER A 14 0.60 10.73 5.03
C SER A 14 1.74 11.69 4.63
N PRO A 15 3.04 11.39 4.89
CA PRO A 15 4.13 12.25 4.44
C PRO A 15 4.16 12.46 2.93
N GLY A 16 3.85 11.44 2.14
CA GLY A 16 3.77 11.55 0.67
C GLY A 16 2.65 12.49 0.23
N ILE A 17 1.49 12.41 0.89
CA ILE A 17 0.35 13.29 0.62
C ILE A 17 0.67 14.73 1.02
N TYR A 18 1.31 14.96 2.16
CA TYR A 18 1.74 16.29 2.57
C TYR A 18 2.77 16.90 1.60
N ALA A 19 3.74 16.09 1.16
CA ALA A 19 4.72 16.53 0.17
C ALA A 19 4.05 16.94 -1.15
N ARG A 20 3.09 16.15 -1.63
CA ARG A 20 2.33 16.46 -2.83
C ARG A 20 1.48 17.73 -2.65
N ALA A 21 0.76 17.87 -1.56
CA ALA A 21 -0.06 19.02 -1.25
C ALA A 21 0.77 20.32 -1.13
N PHE A 22 1.99 20.21 -0.60
CA PHE A 22 2.94 21.32 -0.60
C PHE A 22 3.31 21.76 -2.01
N LEU A 23 3.63 20.82 -2.91
CA LEU A 23 3.94 21.14 -4.31
C LEU A 23 2.76 21.76 -5.06
N GLU A 24 1.55 21.48 -4.64
CA GLU A 24 0.31 22.08 -5.14
C GLU A 24 -0.01 23.46 -4.50
N GLY A 25 0.80 23.91 -3.57
CA GLY A 25 0.60 25.19 -2.87
C GLY A 25 -0.51 25.15 -1.80
N ARG A 26 -0.97 23.97 -1.38
CA ARG A 26 -2.00 23.79 -0.35
C ARG A 26 -1.44 23.82 1.08
N LEU A 27 -0.14 23.59 1.22
CA LEU A 27 0.57 23.59 2.50
C LEU A 27 1.77 24.52 2.44
N THR A 28 2.18 25.05 3.58
CA THR A 28 3.35 25.91 3.73
C THR A 28 4.58 25.13 4.14
N ARG A 29 5.77 25.72 3.92
CA ARG A 29 7.03 25.13 4.37
C ARG A 29 7.10 25.03 5.91
N GLU A 30 6.52 25.99 6.61
CA GLU A 30 6.47 25.99 8.07
C GLU A 30 5.61 24.84 8.60
N GLN A 31 4.44 24.59 8.00
CA GLN A 31 3.62 23.43 8.34
C GLN A 31 4.37 22.11 8.14
N LEU A 32 5.11 21.96 7.03
CA LEU A 32 5.94 20.77 6.81
C LEU A 32 7.05 20.62 7.86
N ALA A 33 7.70 21.73 8.27
CA ALA A 33 8.75 21.73 9.28
C ALA A 33 8.21 21.28 10.65
N ASN A 34 6.92 21.53 10.91
CA ASN A 34 6.23 21.17 12.14
C ASN A 34 5.50 19.81 12.05
N PHE A 35 5.83 18.97 11.09
CA PHE A 35 5.26 17.63 10.99
C PHE A 35 5.50 16.82 12.28
N ARG A 36 4.46 16.18 12.79
CA ARG A 36 4.46 15.42 14.08
C ARG A 36 4.71 16.27 15.32
N GLN A 37 4.41 17.55 15.25
CA GLN A 37 4.53 18.47 16.40
C GLN A 37 3.18 19.06 16.80
N GLU A 38 2.10 18.40 16.48
CA GLU A 38 0.73 18.85 16.70
C GLU A 38 0.37 19.15 18.18
N ALA A 39 1.16 18.62 19.12
CA ALA A 39 1.00 18.92 20.54
C ALA A 39 1.68 20.24 20.97
N PHE A 40 2.63 20.75 20.19
CA PHE A 40 3.50 21.87 20.55
C PHE A 40 3.52 23.02 19.53
N ALA A 41 3.12 22.75 18.31
CA ALA A 41 3.16 23.71 17.22
C ALA A 41 1.97 23.53 16.28
N ASP A 42 1.62 24.59 15.56
CA ASP A 42 0.68 24.52 14.45
C ASP A 42 1.40 23.83 13.27
N GLY A 43 1.01 22.59 12.98
CA GLY A 43 1.70 21.78 12.00
C GLY A 43 0.84 20.63 11.48
N LEU A 44 1.51 19.71 10.79
CA LEU A 44 0.82 18.58 10.16
C LEU A 44 0.71 17.42 11.15
N SER A 45 -0.48 16.83 11.24
CA SER A 45 -0.75 15.69 12.11
C SER A 45 0.06 14.46 11.68
N SER A 46 0.45 13.64 12.67
CA SER A 46 1.21 12.41 12.45
C SER A 46 0.48 11.41 11.55
N TYR A 47 -0.85 11.39 11.64
CA TYR A 47 -1.75 10.53 10.87
C TYR A 47 -2.89 11.36 10.28
N PRO A 48 -3.59 10.87 9.24
CA PRO A 48 -4.84 11.46 8.80
C PRO A 48 -5.81 11.66 9.96
N HIS A 49 -6.07 12.92 10.31
CA HIS A 49 -6.80 13.28 11.52
C HIS A 49 -7.76 14.44 11.26
N PRO A 50 -9.02 14.18 10.89
CA PRO A 50 -10.00 15.21 10.53
C PRO A 50 -10.28 16.23 11.63
N ARG A 51 -10.07 15.89 12.90
CA ARG A 51 -10.29 16.86 14.02
C ARG A 51 -9.12 17.84 14.19
N LEU A 52 -7.90 17.45 13.85
CA LEU A 52 -6.72 18.30 13.89
C LEU A 52 -6.51 19.09 12.60
N MET A 53 -6.92 18.53 11.47
CA MET A 53 -6.78 19.12 10.14
C MET A 53 -8.10 18.98 9.36
N ALA A 54 -9.16 19.66 9.84
CA ALA A 54 -10.52 19.51 9.34
C ALA A 54 -10.69 19.93 7.86
N ASP A 55 -9.89 20.90 7.39
CA ASP A 55 -9.92 21.38 6.01
C ASP A 55 -9.01 20.56 5.08
N PHE A 56 -8.35 19.52 5.60
CA PHE A 56 -7.39 18.71 4.83
C PHE A 56 -7.77 17.23 4.80
N TRP A 57 -8.09 16.63 5.93
CA TRP A 57 -8.43 15.21 6.04
C TRP A 57 -9.92 14.98 6.20
N GLU A 58 -10.51 14.18 5.35
CA GLU A 58 -11.93 13.79 5.44
C GLU A 58 -12.12 12.53 6.30
N TYR A 59 -11.18 11.58 6.22
CA TYR A 59 -11.29 10.27 6.88
C TYR A 59 -10.13 10.04 7.84
N PRO A 60 -10.43 9.59 9.08
CA PRO A 60 -9.38 9.22 10.02
C PRO A 60 -8.82 7.85 9.63
N THR A 61 -7.51 7.73 9.58
CA THR A 61 -6.83 6.45 9.40
C THR A 61 -5.64 6.33 10.33
N VAL A 62 -5.32 5.10 10.64
CA VAL A 62 -4.08 4.65 11.26
C VAL A 62 -3.55 3.47 10.46
N SER A 63 -2.46 2.83 10.86
CA SER A 63 -1.92 1.67 10.15
C SER A 63 -2.19 0.36 10.91
N MET A 64 -3.44 0.16 11.36
CA MET A 64 -3.88 -0.94 12.24
C MET A 64 -5.15 -1.64 11.72
N GLY A 65 -5.38 -1.65 10.41
CA GLY A 65 -6.49 -2.36 9.79
C GLY A 65 -7.83 -1.64 9.76
N LEU A 66 -7.98 -0.52 10.47
CA LEU A 66 -9.24 0.23 10.49
C LEU A 66 -9.47 1.05 9.21
N GLY A 67 -8.39 1.49 8.56
CA GLY A 67 -8.47 2.18 7.26
C GLY A 67 -9.10 1.30 6.18
N PRO A 68 -8.60 0.08 5.93
CA PRO A 68 -9.19 -0.87 4.99
C PRO A 68 -10.64 -1.18 5.31
N LEU A 69 -10.95 -1.46 6.58
CA LEU A 69 -12.32 -1.75 7.01
C LEU A 69 -13.24 -0.54 6.78
N GLY A 70 -12.78 0.67 7.12
CA GLY A 70 -13.52 1.91 6.89
C GLY A 70 -13.83 2.14 5.41
N ALA A 71 -12.84 1.93 4.53
CA ALA A 71 -13.00 2.05 3.07
C ALA A 71 -14.05 1.06 2.52
N VAL A 72 -14.01 -0.20 2.97
CA VAL A 72 -15.01 -1.22 2.59
C VAL A 72 -16.42 -0.81 3.04
N MET A 73 -16.57 -0.36 4.29
CA MET A 73 -17.88 0.07 4.80
C MET A 73 -18.40 1.31 4.09
N HIS A 74 -17.51 2.22 3.69
CA HIS A 74 -17.87 3.40 2.90
C HIS A 74 -18.36 3.02 1.51
N ALA A 75 -17.59 2.21 0.78
CA ALA A 75 -17.98 1.73 -0.55
C ALA A 75 -19.34 0.99 -0.52
N ARG A 76 -19.53 0.16 0.50
CA ARG A 76 -20.79 -0.54 0.75
C ARG A 76 -21.95 0.43 1.01
N PHE A 77 -21.72 1.45 1.84
CA PHE A 77 -22.74 2.45 2.15
C PHE A 77 -23.11 3.29 0.94
N TRP A 78 -22.16 3.65 0.10
CA TRP A 78 -22.45 4.36 -1.15
C TRP A 78 -23.32 3.52 -2.10
N LYS A 79 -23.04 2.22 -2.25
CA LYS A 79 -23.95 1.32 -3.00
C LYS A 79 -25.34 1.28 -2.40
N TYR A 80 -25.45 1.28 -1.08
CA TYR A 80 -26.75 1.34 -0.41
C TYR A 80 -27.47 2.67 -0.73
N LEU A 81 -26.82 3.81 -0.63
CA LEU A 81 -27.41 5.11 -0.93
C LEU A 81 -27.92 5.19 -2.38
N HIS A 82 -27.09 4.73 -3.33
CA HIS A 82 -27.47 4.68 -4.75
C HIS A 82 -28.69 3.77 -4.96
N ASN A 83 -28.63 2.55 -4.48
CA ASN A 83 -29.71 1.55 -4.65
C ASN A 83 -31.03 1.97 -3.99
N ARG A 84 -30.98 2.83 -3.00
CA ARG A 84 -32.16 3.42 -2.34
C ARG A 84 -32.63 4.72 -2.98
N GLY A 85 -31.93 5.24 -3.98
CA GLY A 85 -32.21 6.53 -4.59
C GLY A 85 -32.04 7.71 -3.64
N LEU A 86 -31.20 7.58 -2.60
CA LEU A 86 -30.96 8.62 -1.59
C LEU A 86 -29.86 9.59 -2.02
N ALA A 87 -28.88 9.11 -2.78
CA ALA A 87 -27.81 9.90 -3.36
C ALA A 87 -27.30 9.25 -4.65
N ASP A 88 -26.83 10.06 -5.59
CA ASP A 88 -26.18 9.57 -6.79
C ASP A 88 -24.68 9.38 -6.53
N THR A 89 -24.30 8.13 -6.31
CA THR A 89 -22.92 7.68 -6.09
C THR A 89 -22.49 6.68 -7.16
N SER A 90 -23.16 6.66 -8.31
CA SER A 90 -22.91 5.69 -9.39
C SER A 90 -21.51 5.78 -9.97
N GLU A 91 -20.96 7.01 -10.04
CA GLU A 91 -19.63 7.29 -10.59
C GLU A 91 -18.56 7.47 -9.50
N SER A 92 -18.93 7.33 -8.20
CA SER A 92 -18.02 7.58 -7.09
C SER A 92 -17.25 6.33 -6.72
N THR A 93 -15.94 6.45 -6.56
CA THR A 93 -15.02 5.36 -6.21
C THR A 93 -14.34 5.64 -4.88
N VAL A 94 -14.21 4.62 -4.05
CA VAL A 94 -13.40 4.65 -2.84
C VAL A 94 -12.01 4.10 -3.16
N PHE A 95 -10.98 4.91 -2.98
CA PHE A 95 -9.57 4.51 -3.10
C PHE A 95 -8.98 4.34 -1.71
N ALA A 96 -8.37 3.18 -1.44
CA ALA A 96 -7.69 2.90 -0.18
C ALA A 96 -6.20 2.61 -0.44
N PHE A 97 -5.34 3.51 0.04
CA PHE A 97 -3.89 3.37 0.02
C PHE A 97 -3.44 2.75 1.33
N LEU A 98 -2.93 1.54 1.26
CA LEU A 98 -2.70 0.65 2.38
C LEU A 98 -1.23 0.20 2.43
N GLY A 99 -0.78 -0.27 3.58
CA GLY A 99 0.52 -0.92 3.72
C GLY A 99 0.37 -2.42 3.91
N ASP A 100 1.38 -3.18 3.51
CA ASP A 100 1.42 -4.64 3.67
C ASP A 100 1.38 -5.07 5.14
N GLY A 101 2.07 -4.35 6.03
CA GLY A 101 1.98 -4.58 7.47
C GLY A 101 0.59 -4.31 8.04
N GLU A 102 -0.12 -3.29 7.54
CA GLU A 102 -1.51 -3.03 7.91
C GLU A 102 -2.46 -4.12 7.40
N MET A 103 -2.16 -4.67 6.24
CA MET A 103 -2.97 -5.75 5.66
C MET A 103 -2.83 -7.10 6.39
N ASP A 104 -1.86 -7.23 7.31
CA ASP A 104 -1.69 -8.40 8.19
C ASP A 104 -2.63 -8.37 9.40
N GLU A 105 -3.28 -7.25 9.65
CA GLU A 105 -4.25 -7.13 10.75
C GLU A 105 -5.54 -7.92 10.45
N PRO A 106 -6.15 -8.58 11.46
CA PRO A 106 -7.37 -9.38 11.26
C PRO A 106 -8.51 -8.60 10.62
N GLU A 107 -8.66 -7.32 10.96
CA GLU A 107 -9.68 -6.43 10.42
C GLU A 107 -9.49 -6.21 8.91
N SER A 108 -8.23 -6.09 8.45
CA SER A 108 -7.90 -5.93 7.04
C SER A 108 -8.24 -7.19 6.25
N ILE A 109 -7.88 -8.36 6.77
CA ILE A 109 -8.19 -9.66 6.16
C ILE A 109 -9.70 -9.85 6.06
N ALA A 110 -10.44 -9.54 7.13
CA ALA A 110 -11.90 -9.61 7.13
C ALA A 110 -12.52 -8.64 6.10
N ALA A 111 -11.96 -7.45 5.95
CA ALA A 111 -12.42 -6.45 4.98
C ALA A 111 -12.33 -6.96 3.53
N ILE A 112 -11.24 -7.64 3.15
CA ILE A 112 -11.07 -8.27 1.82
C ILE A 112 -12.23 -9.22 1.54
N ALA A 113 -12.54 -10.11 2.48
CA ALA A 113 -13.58 -11.13 2.33
C ALA A 113 -14.98 -10.49 2.23
N VAL A 114 -15.26 -9.45 3.01
CA VAL A 114 -16.55 -8.73 2.96
C VAL A 114 -16.75 -8.06 1.62
N ALA A 115 -15.76 -7.32 1.15
CA ALA A 115 -15.83 -6.59 -0.11
C ALA A 115 -16.02 -7.53 -1.31
N GLY A 116 -15.28 -8.64 -1.36
CA GLY A 116 -15.42 -9.65 -2.42
C GLY A 116 -16.80 -10.30 -2.42
N ARG A 117 -17.31 -10.70 -1.25
CA ARG A 117 -18.65 -11.28 -1.10
C ARG A 117 -19.77 -10.35 -1.56
N GLU A 118 -19.65 -9.06 -1.23
CA GLU A 118 -20.64 -8.04 -1.60
C GLU A 118 -20.41 -7.43 -2.99
N LYS A 119 -19.34 -7.85 -3.69
CA LYS A 119 -18.99 -7.39 -5.04
C LYS A 119 -18.93 -5.87 -5.13
N LEU A 120 -18.12 -5.28 -4.26
CA LEU A 120 -17.94 -3.83 -4.21
C LEU A 120 -17.03 -3.37 -5.36
N ASP A 121 -17.62 -3.15 -6.53
CA ASP A 121 -16.92 -2.70 -7.75
C ASP A 121 -16.55 -1.21 -7.74
N ASN A 122 -17.02 -0.49 -6.73
CA ASN A 122 -16.68 0.91 -6.45
C ASN A 122 -15.56 1.07 -5.41
N LEU A 123 -14.75 0.03 -5.19
CA LEU A 123 -13.62 0.05 -4.25
C LEU A 123 -12.34 -0.39 -4.95
N ILE A 124 -11.31 0.42 -4.85
CA ILE A 124 -9.96 0.13 -5.34
C ILE A 124 -9.00 0.19 -4.16
N THR A 125 -8.25 -0.89 -3.93
CA THR A 125 -7.19 -0.93 -2.92
C THR A 125 -5.82 -0.91 -3.57
N ILE A 126 -4.94 -0.05 -3.09
CA ILE A 126 -3.55 0.06 -3.52
C ILE A 126 -2.67 -0.30 -2.32
N VAL A 127 -2.09 -1.50 -2.33
CA VAL A 127 -1.23 -1.98 -1.25
C VAL A 127 0.23 -1.69 -1.59
N ASN A 128 0.85 -0.81 -0.83
CA ASN A 128 2.29 -0.55 -0.92
C ASN A 128 3.06 -1.59 -0.10
N CYS A 129 3.72 -2.51 -0.80
CA CYS A 129 4.48 -3.58 -0.17
C CYS A 129 5.96 -3.17 -0.04
N ASN A 130 6.30 -2.55 1.07
CA ASN A 130 7.70 -2.27 1.43
C ASN A 130 8.33 -3.40 2.27
N LEU A 131 7.57 -4.45 2.56
CA LEU A 131 7.97 -5.67 3.27
C LEU A 131 8.36 -5.44 4.74
N GLN A 132 8.01 -4.28 5.31
CA GLN A 132 8.45 -3.87 6.65
C GLN A 132 7.29 -3.56 7.59
N ARG A 133 7.50 -3.86 8.86
CA ARG A 133 6.74 -3.33 9.99
C ARG A 133 7.70 -2.67 11.00
N LEU A 134 7.19 -2.16 12.11
CA LEU A 134 7.98 -1.39 13.07
C LEU A 134 9.18 -2.16 13.65
N ASP A 135 9.06 -3.46 13.79
CA ASP A 135 9.99 -4.34 14.49
C ASP A 135 10.73 -5.34 13.57
N GLY A 136 10.53 -5.26 12.27
CA GLY A 136 11.18 -6.14 11.31
C GLY A 136 10.41 -6.35 10.00
N PRO A 137 10.70 -7.42 9.26
CA PRO A 137 9.95 -7.76 8.06
C PRO A 137 8.53 -8.23 8.40
N VAL A 138 7.58 -7.98 7.51
CA VAL A 138 6.19 -8.47 7.66
C VAL A 138 6.19 -9.99 7.73
N ARG A 139 7.02 -10.64 6.90
CA ARG A 139 7.30 -12.08 6.98
C ARG A 139 8.80 -12.30 7.07
N GLY A 140 9.24 -13.09 8.04
CA GLY A 140 10.67 -13.43 8.17
C GLY A 140 11.11 -14.47 7.15
N ASN A 141 10.29 -15.49 6.92
CA ASN A 141 10.59 -16.67 6.13
C ASN A 141 9.54 -17.01 5.06
N ALA A 142 8.76 -16.02 4.65
CA ALA A 142 7.72 -16.13 3.63
C ALA A 142 7.67 -14.85 2.77
N LYS A 143 6.63 -14.67 1.99
CA LYS A 143 6.45 -13.55 1.05
C LYS A 143 5.04 -12.98 1.18
N ILE A 144 4.92 -11.85 1.84
CA ILE A 144 3.63 -11.19 2.08
C ILE A 144 2.90 -10.84 0.78
N VAL A 145 3.62 -10.47 -0.27
CA VAL A 145 3.01 -10.09 -1.56
C VAL A 145 2.23 -11.26 -2.15
N GLN A 146 2.79 -12.48 -2.13
CA GLN A 146 2.12 -13.67 -2.63
C GLN A 146 0.96 -14.10 -1.72
N GLU A 147 1.10 -13.96 -0.42
CA GLU A 147 0.01 -14.23 0.53
C GLU A 147 -1.18 -13.29 0.28
N LEU A 148 -0.93 -11.99 0.18
CA LEU A 148 -1.97 -11.01 -0.11
C LEU A 148 -2.61 -11.24 -1.47
N GLU A 149 -1.82 -11.50 -2.53
CA GLU A 149 -2.36 -11.84 -3.85
C GLU A 149 -3.31 -13.03 -3.76
N GLY A 150 -2.90 -14.09 -3.03
CA GLY A 150 -3.74 -15.28 -2.81
C GLY A 150 -5.03 -14.97 -2.07
N LEU A 151 -4.98 -14.14 -1.02
CA LEU A 151 -6.15 -13.72 -0.24
C LEU A 151 -7.15 -12.90 -1.09
N TYR A 152 -6.66 -11.90 -1.82
CA TYR A 152 -7.50 -11.08 -2.68
C TYR A 152 -8.14 -11.88 -3.81
N ARG A 153 -7.35 -12.69 -4.54
CA ARG A 153 -7.88 -13.55 -5.61
C ARG A 153 -8.85 -14.59 -5.09
N GLY A 154 -8.55 -15.21 -3.93
CA GLY A 154 -9.44 -16.17 -3.27
C GLY A 154 -10.77 -15.57 -2.84
N ALA A 155 -10.80 -14.28 -2.52
CA ALA A 155 -12.02 -13.54 -2.23
C ALA A 155 -12.77 -13.01 -3.48
N GLY A 156 -12.25 -13.26 -4.68
CA GLY A 156 -12.89 -12.88 -5.95
C GLY A 156 -12.53 -11.49 -6.45
N TRP A 157 -11.45 -10.89 -5.96
CA TRP A 157 -10.94 -9.62 -6.47
C TRP A 157 -10.13 -9.81 -7.76
N GLU A 158 -10.15 -8.82 -8.62
CA GLU A 158 -9.16 -8.66 -9.67
C GLU A 158 -7.88 -8.06 -9.08
N VAL A 159 -6.73 -8.70 -9.34
CA VAL A 159 -5.47 -8.30 -8.72
C VAL A 159 -4.42 -8.04 -9.79
N PHE A 160 -3.87 -6.83 -9.75
CA PHE A 160 -2.71 -6.43 -10.54
C PHE A 160 -1.49 -6.33 -9.62
N LYS A 161 -0.44 -7.07 -9.95
CA LYS A 161 0.82 -7.04 -9.23
C LYS A 161 1.84 -6.24 -10.03
N VAL A 162 2.31 -5.13 -9.47
CA VAL A 162 3.32 -4.27 -10.09
C VAL A 162 4.63 -4.50 -9.35
N LEU A 163 5.59 -5.11 -10.03
CA LEU A 163 6.92 -5.43 -9.53
C LEU A 163 7.95 -4.85 -10.48
N TRP A 164 9.08 -4.44 -9.93
CA TRP A 164 10.26 -3.99 -10.66
C TRP A 164 10.03 -2.69 -11.48
N ASP A 165 11.13 -2.06 -11.84
CA ASP A 165 11.14 -1.03 -12.86
C ASP A 165 11.58 -1.61 -14.23
N SER A 166 11.47 -0.81 -15.29
CA SER A 166 11.82 -1.21 -16.65
C SER A 166 13.31 -1.56 -16.85
N ASN A 167 14.20 -1.24 -15.91
CA ASN A 167 15.60 -1.64 -16.00
C ASN A 167 15.79 -3.14 -15.85
N TRP A 168 14.90 -3.80 -15.12
CA TRP A 168 14.88 -5.24 -14.94
C TRP A 168 14.49 -6.00 -16.22
N ASP A 169 13.77 -5.36 -17.15
CA ASP A 169 13.34 -6.00 -18.40
C ASP A 169 14.51 -6.56 -19.20
N ARG A 170 15.66 -5.87 -19.15
CA ARG A 170 16.88 -6.33 -19.84
C ARG A 170 17.45 -7.60 -19.23
N LEU A 171 17.41 -7.73 -17.91
CA LEU A 171 17.85 -8.92 -17.19
C LEU A 171 16.89 -10.07 -17.46
N PHE A 172 15.60 -9.86 -17.35
CA PHE A 172 14.61 -10.89 -17.67
C PHE A 172 14.66 -11.35 -19.12
N ALA A 173 14.95 -10.45 -20.07
CA ALA A 173 15.13 -10.82 -21.47
C ALA A 173 16.36 -11.72 -21.73
N GLN A 174 17.35 -11.68 -20.85
CA GLN A 174 18.55 -12.54 -20.90
C GLN A 174 18.36 -13.86 -20.16
N ASP A 175 17.42 -13.94 -19.24
CA ASP A 175 17.12 -15.11 -18.39
C ASP A 175 16.37 -16.21 -19.15
N ARG A 176 17.01 -16.76 -20.20
CA ARG A 176 16.40 -17.80 -21.05
C ARG A 176 16.13 -19.12 -20.32
N ASP A 177 16.93 -19.41 -19.30
CA ASP A 177 16.84 -20.63 -18.51
C ASP A 177 15.94 -20.47 -17.28
N GLY A 178 15.41 -19.26 -17.01
CA GLY A 178 14.58 -18.94 -15.84
C GLY A 178 15.36 -18.96 -14.50
N LEU A 179 16.69 -18.84 -14.55
CA LEU A 179 17.54 -18.91 -13.36
C LEU A 179 17.37 -17.70 -12.46
N LEU A 180 17.25 -16.51 -13.04
CA LEU A 180 17.01 -15.28 -12.29
C LEU A 180 15.64 -15.35 -11.61
N LEU A 181 14.61 -15.73 -12.35
CA LEU A 181 13.26 -15.87 -11.81
C LEU A 181 13.23 -16.89 -10.67
N THR A 182 13.84 -18.07 -10.85
CA THR A 182 13.96 -19.08 -9.79
C THR A 182 14.65 -18.54 -8.57
N ARG A 183 15.77 -17.81 -8.75
CA ARG A 183 16.50 -17.20 -7.62
C ARG A 183 15.65 -16.19 -6.88
N LEU A 184 14.92 -15.33 -7.59
CA LEU A 184 14.02 -14.33 -6.98
C LEU A 184 12.85 -15.01 -6.25
N GLU A 185 12.41 -16.17 -6.71
CA GLU A 185 11.38 -16.96 -6.01
C GLU A 185 11.87 -17.59 -4.71
N GLU A 186 13.17 -17.85 -4.55
CA GLU A 186 13.75 -18.36 -3.31
C GLU A 186 13.91 -17.29 -2.21
N ILE A 187 14.06 -16.02 -2.59
CA ILE A 187 14.31 -14.92 -1.66
C ILE A 187 13.04 -14.62 -0.85
N THR A 188 13.14 -14.70 0.46
CA THR A 188 12.07 -14.32 1.39
C THR A 188 12.07 -12.82 1.68
N ASP A 189 11.00 -12.32 2.31
CA ASP A 189 10.92 -10.91 2.72
C ASP A 189 12.03 -10.56 3.72
N GLY A 190 12.37 -11.50 4.62
CA GLY A 190 13.49 -11.35 5.56
C GLY A 190 14.85 -11.27 4.87
N ASP A 191 15.08 -12.11 3.85
CA ASP A 191 16.30 -12.07 3.04
C ASP A 191 16.40 -10.73 2.29
N PHE A 192 15.32 -10.31 1.66
CA PHE A 192 15.28 -9.04 0.91
C PHE A 192 15.57 -7.85 1.83
N GLN A 193 14.95 -7.81 3.02
CA GLN A 193 15.19 -6.75 4.01
C GLN A 193 16.66 -6.73 4.44
N ARG A 194 17.24 -7.89 4.73
CA ARG A 194 18.65 -7.99 5.10
C ARG A 194 19.56 -7.55 3.93
N MET A 195 19.33 -8.04 2.74
CA MET A 195 20.10 -7.64 1.56
C MET A 195 20.01 -6.15 1.23
N SER A 196 18.86 -5.52 1.47
CA SER A 196 18.66 -4.08 1.23
C SER A 196 19.53 -3.16 2.09
N THR A 197 20.12 -3.68 3.16
CA THR A 197 21.07 -2.95 4.03
C THR A 197 22.53 -3.09 3.61
N LEU A 198 22.81 -3.93 2.60
CA LEU A 198 24.18 -4.20 2.14
C LEU A 198 24.66 -3.12 1.14
N GLU A 199 25.95 -2.95 1.05
CA GLU A 199 26.57 -2.19 -0.04
C GLU A 199 26.29 -2.87 -1.39
N LEU A 200 26.21 -2.09 -2.47
CA LEU A 200 25.79 -2.57 -3.79
C LEU A 200 26.55 -3.82 -4.28
N ALA A 201 27.86 -3.87 -4.04
CA ALA A 201 28.68 -5.01 -4.47
C ALA A 201 28.35 -6.29 -3.66
N GLU A 202 28.10 -6.12 -2.36
CA GLU A 202 27.70 -7.23 -1.47
C GLU A 202 26.28 -7.70 -1.81
N PHE A 203 25.34 -6.76 -2.00
CA PHE A 203 23.99 -7.05 -2.44
C PHE A 203 23.99 -7.88 -3.72
N ARG A 204 24.75 -7.45 -4.75
CA ARG A 204 24.84 -8.18 -6.01
C ARG A 204 25.40 -9.59 -5.83
N ASN A 205 26.47 -9.73 -5.06
CA ASN A 205 27.10 -11.01 -4.79
C ASN A 205 26.13 -11.96 -4.09
N GLU A 206 25.37 -11.47 -3.13
CA GLU A 206 24.42 -12.27 -2.39
C GLU A 206 23.15 -12.60 -3.19
N LEU A 207 22.64 -11.65 -3.95
CA LEU A 207 21.50 -11.87 -4.85
C LEU A 207 21.80 -12.99 -5.85
N PHE A 208 23.02 -13.03 -6.39
CA PHE A 208 23.41 -14.01 -7.42
C PHE A 208 24.29 -15.13 -6.86
N ALA A 209 24.49 -15.22 -5.56
CA ALA A 209 25.40 -16.17 -4.93
C ALA A 209 25.14 -17.61 -5.37
N GLY A 210 26.21 -18.31 -5.72
CA GLY A 210 26.21 -19.71 -6.12
C GLY A 210 25.82 -19.97 -7.59
N ASN A 211 25.47 -18.96 -8.37
CA ASN A 211 25.16 -19.14 -9.79
C ASN A 211 26.05 -18.26 -10.68
N PRO A 212 27.14 -18.80 -11.27
CA PRO A 212 28.03 -18.05 -12.14
C PRO A 212 27.32 -17.41 -13.35
N LYS A 213 26.32 -18.06 -13.90
CA LYS A 213 25.57 -17.54 -15.05
C LYS A 213 24.82 -16.25 -14.70
N LEU A 214 24.30 -16.11 -13.46
CA LEU A 214 23.63 -14.90 -13.02
C LEU A 214 24.59 -13.74 -12.78
N VAL A 215 25.83 -14.03 -12.42
CA VAL A 215 26.88 -13.01 -12.23
C VAL A 215 27.34 -12.43 -13.55
N GLU A 216 27.28 -13.21 -14.64
CA GLU A 216 27.67 -12.81 -16.00
C GLU A 216 26.57 -12.03 -16.74
N MET A 217 25.32 -12.12 -16.31
CA MET A 217 24.20 -11.32 -16.81
C MET A 217 24.33 -9.84 -16.43
#